data_ee9f786dc4000dbfe11dfa78465607be
#
_entry.id   ee9f786dc4000dbfe11dfa78465607be
#
_cell.length_a   1.000
_cell.length_b   1.000
_cell.length_c   1.000
_cell.angle_alpha   90.00
_cell.angle_beta   90.00
_cell.angle_gamma   90.00
#
_symmetry.space_group_name_H-M   'P 1'
#
loop_
_entity.id
_entity.type
_entity.pdbx_description
1 polymer ?
#
loop_
_entity_poly.entity_id
_entity_poly.type
_entity_poly.pdbx_seq_one_letter_code
_entity_poly.pdbx_strand_id
1 'polypeptide(L)'
;PQANGERFLATTGETLSMLDVANVLRQAFPAFASQLPTKTIPNAAVKLAAKARPELRMVASLVGTYAETSNHKAQTLLDWHPRPAAESIIATAQSMIDLGIVTKP
;
A
#
# COMPACT_ATOMS: atom_id res chain seq x y z
N PRO A 1 29.54 -2.22 5.30
CA PRO A 1 30.19 -3.53 5.08
C PRO A 1 29.26 -4.72 5.23
N GLN A 2 28.31 -4.68 6.18
CA GLN A 2 27.35 -5.78 6.38
C GLN A 2 26.38 -5.97 5.19
N ALA A 3 26.19 -4.92 4.38
CA ALA A 3 25.29 -4.96 3.24
C ALA A 3 25.97 -5.44 1.96
N ASN A 4 27.29 -5.57 1.94
CA ASN A 4 28.03 -5.94 0.74
C ASN A 4 27.65 -7.33 0.23
N GLY A 5 27.22 -7.41 -1.03
CA GLY A 5 26.83 -8.67 -1.66
C GLY A 5 25.50 -9.25 -1.19
N GLU A 6 24.73 -8.51 -0.37
CA GLU A 6 23.47 -8.97 0.21
C GLU A 6 22.28 -8.21 -0.35
N ARG A 7 21.11 -8.86 -0.31
CA ARG A 7 19.83 -8.25 -0.66
C ARG A 7 18.94 -8.18 0.56
N PHE A 8 18.22 -7.06 0.70
CA PHE A 8 17.35 -6.81 1.84
C PHE A 8 15.96 -6.37 1.34
N LEU A 9 14.92 -6.79 2.06
CA LEU A 9 13.58 -6.27 1.85
C LEU A 9 13.36 -5.07 2.78
N ALA A 10 13.13 -3.91 2.19
CA ALA A 10 12.86 -2.66 2.91
C ALA A 10 11.35 -2.48 3.04
N THR A 11 10.73 -3.28 3.88
CA THR A 11 9.28 -3.25 4.13
C THR A 11 9.02 -3.10 5.62
N THR A 12 7.86 -2.57 5.98
CA THR A 12 7.46 -2.47 7.38
C THR A 12 7.14 -3.83 8.00
N GLY A 13 6.99 -4.87 7.17
CA GLY A 13 6.59 -6.20 7.62
C GLY A 13 5.09 -6.37 7.84
N GLU A 14 4.31 -5.32 7.61
CA GLU A 14 2.86 -5.35 7.74
C GLU A 14 2.20 -5.57 6.38
N THR A 15 1.18 -6.44 6.36
CA THR A 15 0.38 -6.69 5.15
C THR A 15 -0.94 -5.94 5.27
N LEU A 16 -1.18 -5.01 4.37
CA LEU A 16 -2.38 -4.17 4.38
C LEU A 16 -3.15 -4.30 3.07
N SER A 17 -4.48 -4.34 3.16
CA SER A 17 -5.34 -4.25 1.99
C SER A 17 -5.46 -2.80 1.53
N MET A 18 -5.95 -2.59 0.30
CA MET A 18 -6.21 -1.23 -0.19
C MET A 18 -7.26 -0.51 0.65
N LEU A 19 -8.21 -1.24 1.21
CA LEU A 19 -9.21 -0.65 2.11
C LEU A 19 -8.57 -0.22 3.43
N ASP A 20 -7.63 -0.99 3.96
CA ASP A 20 -6.87 -0.61 5.17
C ASP A 20 -6.10 0.68 4.95
N VAL A 21 -5.43 0.81 3.80
CA VAL A 21 -4.72 2.04 3.41
C VAL A 21 -5.71 3.21 3.30
N ALA A 22 -6.85 3.00 2.66
CA ALA A 22 -7.88 4.03 2.51
C ALA A 22 -8.43 4.48 3.87
N ASN A 23 -8.61 3.57 4.83
CA ASN A 23 -9.08 3.92 6.16
C ASN A 23 -8.07 4.76 6.93
N VAL A 24 -6.77 4.43 6.84
CA VAL A 24 -5.71 5.24 7.44
C VAL A 24 -5.74 6.66 6.89
N LEU A 25 -5.84 6.80 5.57
CA LEU A 25 -5.87 8.10 4.90
C LEU A 25 -7.12 8.89 5.26
N ARG A 26 -8.28 8.24 5.38
CA ARG A 26 -9.53 8.91 5.73
C ARG A 26 -9.48 9.49 7.14
N GLN A 27 -8.88 8.78 8.08
CA GLN A 27 -8.72 9.27 9.45
C GLN A 27 -7.74 10.45 9.53
N ALA A 28 -6.65 10.38 8.76
CA ALA A 28 -5.62 11.41 8.78
C ALA A 28 -5.99 12.64 7.95
N PHE A 29 -6.74 12.45 6.85
CA PHE A 29 -7.08 13.52 5.90
C PHE A 29 -8.58 13.51 5.60
N PRO A 30 -9.43 13.97 6.54
CA PRO A 30 -10.89 13.96 6.34
C PRO A 30 -11.35 14.75 5.11
N ALA A 31 -10.61 15.79 4.71
CA ALA A 31 -10.96 16.60 3.54
C ALA A 31 -10.93 15.82 2.22
N PHE A 32 -10.23 14.69 2.19
CA PHE A 32 -10.12 13.82 1.01
C PHE A 32 -10.97 12.55 1.12
N ALA A 33 -11.78 12.44 2.17
CA ALA A 33 -12.55 11.22 2.44
C ALA A 33 -13.48 10.81 1.29
N SER A 34 -14.02 11.78 0.57
CA SER A 34 -14.92 11.53 -0.56
C SER A 34 -14.24 10.85 -1.76
N GLN A 35 -12.92 11.00 -1.86
CA GLN A 35 -12.14 10.40 -2.95
C GLN A 35 -11.66 8.98 -2.63
N LEU A 36 -11.83 8.53 -1.39
CA LEU A 36 -11.30 7.26 -0.92
C LEU A 36 -12.39 6.18 -0.95
N PRO A 37 -12.03 4.92 -1.31
CA PRO A 37 -13.00 3.84 -1.34
C PRO A 37 -13.50 3.52 0.07
N THR A 38 -14.77 3.16 0.16
CA THR A 38 -15.42 2.79 1.42
C THR A 38 -15.77 1.31 1.50
N LYS A 39 -15.74 0.63 0.37
CA LYS A 39 -16.15 -0.78 0.28
C LYS A 39 -15.15 -1.56 -0.57
N THR A 40 -15.00 -2.83 -0.24
CA THR A 40 -14.27 -3.76 -1.09
C THR A 40 -15.17 -4.27 -2.21
N ILE A 41 -14.58 -4.46 -3.39
CA ILE A 41 -15.28 -5.07 -4.50
C ILE A 41 -15.07 -6.60 -4.40
N PRO A 42 -16.13 -7.43 -4.52
CA PRO A 42 -15.97 -8.89 -4.50
C PRO A 42 -14.99 -9.35 -5.59
N ASN A 43 -14.16 -10.35 -5.28
CA ASN A 43 -13.18 -10.88 -6.22
C ASN A 43 -13.81 -11.33 -7.53
N ALA A 44 -15.00 -11.95 -7.46
CA ALA A 44 -15.73 -12.40 -8.64
C ALA A 44 -16.12 -11.22 -9.54
N ALA A 45 -16.51 -10.09 -8.97
CA ALA A 45 -16.88 -8.91 -9.73
C ALA A 45 -15.67 -8.31 -10.47
N VAL A 46 -14.48 -8.30 -9.83
CA VAL A 46 -13.25 -7.84 -10.47
C VAL A 46 -12.86 -8.74 -11.63
N LYS A 47 -12.94 -10.06 -11.42
CA LYS A 47 -12.63 -11.04 -12.47
C LYS A 47 -13.60 -10.96 -13.65
N LEU A 48 -14.87 -10.69 -13.37
CA LEU A 48 -15.87 -10.52 -14.43
C LEU A 48 -15.63 -9.22 -15.21
N ALA A 49 -15.32 -8.13 -14.53
CA ALA A 49 -15.01 -6.85 -15.17
C ALA A 49 -13.74 -6.93 -16.03
N ALA A 50 -12.77 -7.77 -15.66
CA ALA A 50 -11.53 -7.95 -16.42
C ALA A 50 -11.78 -8.57 -17.79
N LYS A 51 -12.88 -9.31 -17.99
CA LYS A 51 -13.25 -9.86 -19.28
C LYS A 51 -13.66 -8.77 -20.28
N ALA A 52 -14.27 -7.71 -19.78
CA ALA A 52 -14.72 -6.58 -20.60
C ALA A 52 -13.66 -5.48 -20.74
N ARG A 53 -12.74 -5.37 -19.78
CA ARG A 53 -11.71 -4.32 -19.75
C ARG A 53 -10.33 -4.95 -19.63
N PRO A 54 -9.50 -4.93 -20.70
CA PRO A 54 -8.16 -5.51 -20.68
C PRO A 54 -7.25 -4.93 -19.59
N GLU A 55 -7.40 -3.65 -19.25
CA GLU A 55 -6.59 -2.99 -18.24
C GLU A 55 -6.79 -3.56 -16.83
N LEU A 56 -7.91 -4.25 -16.59
CA LEU A 56 -8.19 -4.87 -15.31
C LEU A 56 -7.65 -6.29 -15.19
N ARG A 57 -7.09 -6.85 -16.24
CA ARG A 57 -6.57 -8.24 -16.24
C ARG A 57 -5.44 -8.42 -15.24
N MET A 58 -4.52 -7.45 -15.17
CA MET A 58 -3.42 -7.48 -14.20
C MET A 58 -3.96 -7.43 -12.77
N VAL A 59 -4.93 -6.57 -12.51
CA VAL A 59 -5.56 -6.46 -11.19
C VAL A 59 -6.27 -7.76 -10.84
N ALA A 60 -7.01 -8.34 -11.79
CA ALA A 60 -7.73 -9.60 -11.56
C ALA A 60 -6.80 -10.77 -11.24
N SER A 61 -5.60 -10.80 -11.81
CA SER A 61 -4.61 -11.86 -11.53
C SER A 61 -4.06 -11.76 -10.10
N LEU A 62 -4.12 -10.58 -9.48
CA LEU A 62 -3.62 -10.36 -8.13
C LEU A 62 -4.70 -10.45 -7.07
N VAL A 63 -5.97 -10.50 -7.47
CA VAL A 63 -7.11 -10.54 -6.54
C VAL A 63 -7.08 -11.84 -5.73
N GLY A 64 -7.20 -11.71 -4.42
CA GLY A 64 -7.18 -12.86 -3.51
C GLY A 64 -5.80 -13.38 -3.17
N THR A 65 -4.73 -12.76 -3.69
CA THR A 65 -3.37 -13.16 -3.36
C THR A 65 -2.81 -12.26 -2.25
N TYR A 66 -2.05 -12.87 -1.35
CA TYR A 66 -1.31 -12.17 -0.31
C TYR A 66 0.15 -12.51 -0.43
N ALA A 67 0.99 -11.49 -0.39
CA ALA A 67 2.43 -11.67 -0.32
C ALA A 67 2.90 -11.29 1.07
N GLU A 68 3.13 -12.29 1.92
CA GLU A 68 3.75 -12.05 3.22
C GLU A 68 5.23 -11.81 2.99
N THR A 69 5.74 -10.72 3.55
CA THR A 69 7.14 -10.36 3.46
C THR A 69 7.73 -10.20 4.85
N SER A 70 9.03 -10.51 4.98
CA SER A 70 9.74 -10.34 6.23
C SER A 70 10.93 -9.40 6.03
N ASN A 71 11.08 -8.45 6.93
CA ASN A 71 12.22 -7.55 6.98
C ASN A 71 13.23 -7.95 8.07
N HIS A 72 13.10 -9.17 8.59
CA HIS A 72 13.93 -9.64 9.70
C HIS A 72 15.44 -9.54 9.39
N LYS A 73 15.82 -9.91 8.19
CA LYS A 73 17.23 -9.83 7.75
C LYS A 73 17.74 -8.39 7.81
N ALA A 74 16.95 -7.41 7.33
CA ALA A 74 17.33 -6.01 7.38
C ALA A 74 17.43 -5.50 8.81
N GLN A 75 16.49 -5.89 9.67
CA GLN A 75 16.52 -5.51 11.09
C GLN A 75 17.75 -6.07 11.79
N THR A 76 18.07 -7.33 11.54
CA THR A 76 19.16 -8.04 12.23
C THR A 76 20.52 -7.57 11.76
N LEU A 77 20.77 -7.51 10.45
CA LEU A 77 22.09 -7.23 9.89
C LEU A 77 22.40 -5.73 9.76
N LEU A 78 21.37 -4.90 9.55
CA LEU A 78 21.55 -3.46 9.34
C LEU A 78 21.09 -2.62 10.51
N ASP A 79 20.55 -3.24 11.57
CA ASP A 79 19.95 -2.53 12.69
C ASP A 79 18.88 -1.53 12.22
N TRP A 80 18.07 -1.95 11.23
CA TRP A 80 17.08 -1.11 10.60
C TRP A 80 15.73 -1.25 11.32
N HIS A 81 15.17 -0.10 11.69
CA HIS A 81 13.91 -0.05 12.41
C HIS A 81 12.91 0.80 11.64
N PRO A 82 12.06 0.17 10.79
CA PRO A 82 11.07 0.94 10.04
C PRO A 82 9.98 1.49 10.96
N ARG A 83 9.42 2.63 10.59
CA ARG A 83 8.25 3.16 11.28
C ARG A 83 7.01 2.30 10.96
N PRO A 84 5.93 2.37 11.79
CA PRO A 84 4.68 1.68 11.46
C PRO A 84 4.14 2.04 10.09
N ALA A 85 3.46 1.09 9.43
CA ALA A 85 2.92 1.29 8.08
C ALA A 85 1.98 2.50 8.01
N ALA A 86 1.15 2.71 9.04
CA ALA A 86 0.23 3.85 9.08
C ALA A 86 0.98 5.18 9.00
N GLU A 87 2.09 5.33 9.73
CA GLU A 87 2.90 6.56 9.67
C GLU A 87 3.51 6.77 8.29
N SER A 88 3.98 5.70 7.65
CA SER A 88 4.55 5.78 6.30
C SER A 88 3.50 6.19 5.28
N ILE A 89 2.29 5.66 5.39
CA ILE A 89 1.16 6.00 4.51
C ILE A 89 0.81 7.49 4.66
N ILE A 90 0.70 7.97 5.89
CA ILE A 90 0.38 9.38 6.18
C ILE A 90 1.47 10.30 5.66
N ALA A 91 2.74 9.96 5.90
CA ALA A 91 3.87 10.76 5.43
C ALA A 91 3.92 10.85 3.90
N THR A 92 3.64 9.73 3.21
CA THR A 92 3.59 9.69 1.75
C THR A 92 2.47 10.59 1.23
N ALA A 93 1.28 10.47 1.79
CA ALA A 93 0.13 11.27 1.37
C ALA A 93 0.38 12.76 1.63
N GLN A 94 0.96 13.10 2.78
CA GLN A 94 1.28 14.50 3.10
C GLN A 94 2.25 15.10 2.09
N SER A 95 3.29 14.36 1.72
CA SER A 95 4.25 14.85 0.73
C SER A 95 3.60 15.05 -0.65
N MET A 96 2.66 14.21 -1.05
CA MET A 96 1.93 14.36 -2.31
C MET A 96 1.04 15.61 -2.30
N ILE A 97 0.43 15.91 -1.16
CA ILE A 97 -0.36 17.13 -0.97
C ILE A 97 0.54 18.37 -1.04
N ASP A 98 1.66 18.35 -0.32
CA ASP A 98 2.60 19.47 -0.25
C ASP A 98 3.22 19.79 -1.60
N LEU A 99 3.46 18.77 -2.43
CA LEU A 99 4.00 18.92 -3.79
C LEU A 99 2.94 19.26 -4.83
N GLY A 100 1.67 19.33 -4.45
CA GLY A 100 0.57 19.65 -5.36
C GLY A 100 0.19 18.53 -6.32
N ILE A 101 0.67 17.29 -6.08
CA ILE A 101 0.32 16.13 -6.91
C ILE A 101 -1.14 15.74 -6.71
N VAL A 102 -1.62 15.87 -5.47
CA VAL A 102 -3.02 15.61 -5.10
C VAL A 102 -3.66 16.90 -4.63
N THR A 103 -4.83 17.24 -5.17
CA THR A 103 -5.57 18.42 -4.80
C THR A 103 -6.89 18.05 -4.13
N LYS A 104 -7.41 18.96 -3.32
CA LYS A 104 -8.72 18.78 -2.68
C LYS A 104 -9.82 18.68 -3.74
N PRO A 105 -10.84 17.88 -3.47
CA PRO A 105 -11.99 17.79 -4.37
C PRO A 105 -12.76 19.09 -4.46
#